data_8d858b2ac36cae89c225f8ff12ffbb36
#
_entry.id   8d858b2ac36cae89c225f8ff12ffbb36
#
_cell.length_a   1.000
_cell.length_b   1.000
_cell.length_c   1.000
_cell.angle_alpha   90.00
_cell.angle_beta   90.00
_cell.angle_gamma   90.00
#
_symmetry.space_group_name_H-M   'P 1'
#
loop_
_entity.id
_entity.type
_entity.pdbx_description
1 polymer ?
#
loop_
_entity_poly.entity_id
_entity_poly.type
_entity_poly.pdbx_seq_one_letter_code
_entity_poly.pdbx_strand_id
1 'polypeptide(L)'
;LTQSPLAKALSEEYQIIMIDEYQDANNKQDMIFKLLSHGCQKDADGTLQYGDNAFLVGDVKQSIYQFRLANPKNFLQCVRFAERESQQTEQPRMRCIKLNKNFRSSDAVLQFVNLIFSHIMQGTDTVSYDPSEWLYPGATGYQSLPEHRQGVEVAFLPETETADFQVTWITHTIQQMLQSGYPVLEKNGTVRPCQPGDFCILLRKGKPCQKYAKALESLQIPVKKVEEQGYLKAREITILLNMLRILDNPLLEIPLVAVLASPMFQFSMDEISMLRLLDRKASLYYVLSVAAGDAKSLATPELLETVQQLPEPFREKCRSFWQIFQQLRTDSTTLPLEELIREIYDTTDFLSCSCIRTARKNVPT
;
A
#
# COMPACT_ATOMS: atom_id res chain seq x y z
N LEU A 1 14.67 19.09 26.87
CA LEU A 1 14.01 19.27 25.58
C LEU A 1 12.76 20.14 25.68
N THR A 2 11.96 20.04 26.75
CA THR A 2 10.73 20.83 26.96
C THR A 2 10.94 22.34 27.03
N GLN A 3 12.16 22.82 27.17
CA GLN A 3 12.49 24.24 27.27
C GLN A 3 13.48 24.71 26.19
N SER A 4 13.64 23.93 25.09
CA SER A 4 14.48 24.38 24.00
C SER A 4 13.85 25.62 23.34
N PRO A 5 14.63 26.67 23.03
CA PRO A 5 14.11 27.88 22.36
C PRO A 5 13.36 27.57 21.06
N LEU A 6 13.82 26.53 20.34
CA LEU A 6 13.20 26.05 19.11
C LEU A 6 11.80 25.46 19.39
N ALA A 7 11.67 24.59 20.39
CA ALA A 7 10.38 23.98 20.73
C ALA A 7 9.36 25.05 21.13
N LYS A 8 9.81 26.07 21.89
CA LYS A 8 8.97 27.21 22.29
C LYS A 8 8.54 28.02 21.06
N ALA A 9 9.45 28.39 20.18
CA ALA A 9 9.14 29.16 18.98
C ALA A 9 8.13 28.40 18.08
N LEU A 10 8.34 27.09 17.86
CA LEU A 10 7.43 26.26 17.07
C LEU A 10 6.06 26.10 17.74
N SER A 11 6.00 26.00 19.08
CA SER A 11 4.71 25.92 19.77
C SER A 11 3.90 27.21 19.67
N GLU A 12 4.53 28.36 19.54
CA GLU A 12 3.88 29.67 19.37
C GLU A 12 3.39 29.90 17.93
N GLU A 13 3.90 29.12 16.95
CA GLU A 13 3.53 29.23 15.53
C GLU A 13 2.15 28.60 15.25
N TYR A 14 1.79 27.53 15.95
CA TYR A 14 0.56 26.78 15.69
C TYR A 14 -0.57 27.22 16.64
N GLN A 15 -1.64 27.75 16.11
CA GLN A 15 -2.81 28.12 16.92
C GLN A 15 -3.58 26.89 17.41
N ILE A 16 -3.72 25.86 16.60
CA ILE A 16 -4.43 24.62 16.93
C ILE A 16 -3.63 23.44 16.33
N ILE A 17 -3.50 22.38 17.11
CA ILE A 17 -2.92 21.10 16.68
C ILE A 17 -4.03 20.05 16.71
N MET A 18 -4.39 19.52 15.57
CA MET A 18 -5.40 18.46 15.42
C MET A 18 -4.74 17.15 15.02
N ILE A 19 -4.97 16.10 15.80
CA ILE A 19 -4.39 14.78 15.55
C ILE A 19 -5.53 13.78 15.46
N ASP A 20 -5.67 13.18 14.29
CA ASP A 20 -6.62 12.09 14.04
C ASP A 20 -5.95 10.72 14.20
N GLU A 21 -6.76 9.68 14.46
CA GLU A 21 -6.30 8.30 14.69
C GLU A 21 -5.14 8.22 15.71
N TYR A 22 -5.27 8.98 16.79
CA TYR A 22 -4.17 9.15 17.75
C TYR A 22 -3.72 7.84 18.43
N GLN A 23 -4.56 6.81 18.50
CA GLN A 23 -4.20 5.48 19.00
C GLN A 23 -3.06 4.83 18.18
N ASP A 24 -2.82 5.28 16.96
CA ASP A 24 -1.77 4.75 16.09
C ASP A 24 -0.45 5.53 16.18
N ALA A 25 -0.39 6.58 16.99
CA ALA A 25 0.82 7.33 17.24
C ALA A 25 1.84 6.53 18.07
N ASN A 26 3.11 6.61 17.68
CA ASN A 26 4.21 6.07 18.49
C ASN A 26 4.72 7.08 19.53
N ASN A 27 5.55 6.61 20.48
CA ASN A 27 6.06 7.47 21.56
C ASN A 27 6.86 8.69 21.08
N LYS A 28 7.54 8.61 19.93
CA LYS A 28 8.29 9.74 19.38
C LYS A 28 7.35 10.80 18.80
N GLN A 29 6.32 10.35 18.08
CA GLN A 29 5.28 11.23 17.54
C GLN A 29 4.52 11.92 18.68
N ASP A 30 4.06 11.16 19.70
CA ASP A 30 3.43 11.72 20.90
C ASP A 30 4.29 12.79 21.56
N MET A 31 5.56 12.53 21.75
CA MET A 31 6.49 13.51 22.33
C MET A 31 6.61 14.78 21.48
N ILE A 32 6.71 14.64 20.15
CA ILE A 32 6.79 15.78 19.22
C ILE A 32 5.50 16.61 19.31
N PHE A 33 4.34 15.98 19.27
CA PHE A 33 3.05 16.66 19.32
C PHE A 33 2.88 17.42 20.64
N LYS A 34 3.28 16.84 21.78
CA LYS A 34 3.26 17.49 23.07
C LYS A 34 4.18 18.73 23.11
N LEU A 35 5.38 18.61 22.53
CA LEU A 35 6.34 19.73 22.48
C LEU A 35 5.86 20.88 21.56
N LEU A 36 5.05 20.58 20.55
CA LEU A 36 4.45 21.57 19.65
C LEU A 36 3.21 22.24 20.25
N SER A 37 2.61 21.70 21.33
CA SER A 37 1.43 22.27 21.93
C SER A 37 1.77 23.41 22.90
N HIS A 38 0.89 24.41 22.96
CA HIS A 38 1.06 25.59 23.82
C HIS A 38 1.10 25.23 25.30
N GLY A 39 2.16 25.65 25.99
CA GLY A 39 2.24 25.48 27.43
C GLY A 39 2.26 24.03 27.89
N CYS A 40 2.83 23.12 27.08
CA CYS A 40 3.05 21.75 27.51
C CYS A 40 3.84 21.69 28.81
N GLN A 41 3.38 20.91 29.78
CA GLN A 41 3.98 20.86 31.13
C GLN A 41 4.06 19.40 31.59
N LYS A 42 4.97 19.15 32.53
CA LYS A 42 5.00 17.87 33.25
C LYS A 42 3.97 17.88 34.35
N ASP A 43 3.22 16.79 34.47
CA ASP A 43 2.36 16.53 35.62
C ASP A 43 3.16 16.16 36.87
N ALA A 44 2.44 15.86 37.96
CA ALA A 44 3.06 15.47 39.23
C ALA A 44 3.92 14.21 39.12
N ASP A 45 3.61 13.32 38.18
CA ASP A 45 4.31 12.08 37.92
C ASP A 45 5.51 12.27 36.97
N GLY A 46 5.75 13.51 36.53
CA GLY A 46 6.83 13.87 35.60
C GLY A 46 6.52 13.57 34.12
N THR A 47 5.29 13.12 33.81
CA THR A 47 4.82 12.85 32.46
C THR A 47 4.48 14.14 31.74
N LEU A 48 4.98 14.31 30.50
CA LEU A 48 4.66 15.46 29.69
C LEU A 48 3.19 15.41 29.23
N GLN A 49 2.46 16.49 29.48
CA GLN A 49 1.06 16.64 29.07
C GLN A 49 0.92 17.68 27.96
N TYR A 50 -0.15 17.53 27.15
CA TYR A 50 -0.48 18.50 26.11
C TYR A 50 -0.84 19.86 26.70
N GLY A 51 -0.62 20.89 25.90
CA GLY A 51 -1.10 22.22 26.17
C GLY A 51 -2.57 22.42 25.76
N ASP A 52 -3.00 23.66 25.79
CA ASP A 52 -4.42 24.07 25.64
C ASP A 52 -4.93 24.14 24.19
N ASN A 53 -4.02 24.03 23.20
CA ASN A 53 -4.33 24.10 21.77
C ASN A 53 -4.35 22.75 21.06
N ALA A 54 -4.28 21.62 21.77
CA ALA A 54 -4.28 20.28 21.17
C ALA A 54 -5.68 19.66 21.16
N PHE A 55 -6.05 19.09 20.00
CA PHE A 55 -7.29 18.35 19.80
C PHE A 55 -6.98 16.96 19.28
N LEU A 56 -7.25 15.94 20.10
CA LEU A 56 -6.90 14.54 19.83
C LEU A 56 -8.17 13.75 19.53
N VAL A 57 -8.21 13.04 18.42
CA VAL A 57 -9.30 12.13 18.06
C VAL A 57 -8.73 10.71 17.89
N GLY A 58 -9.41 9.74 18.43
CA GLY A 58 -9.00 8.35 18.31
C GLY A 58 -9.95 7.37 18.99
N ASP A 59 -9.72 6.11 18.76
CA ASP A 59 -10.40 5.00 19.40
C ASP A 59 -9.41 3.87 19.70
N VAL A 60 -9.10 3.65 20.97
CA VAL A 60 -8.13 2.64 21.41
C VAL A 60 -8.50 1.25 20.92
N LYS A 61 -9.80 0.95 20.77
CA LYS A 61 -10.31 -0.33 20.28
C LYS A 61 -9.90 -0.61 18.81
N GLN A 62 -9.60 0.44 18.06
CA GLN A 62 -9.18 0.38 16.65
C GLN A 62 -7.66 0.36 16.47
N SER A 63 -6.87 0.27 17.55
CA SER A 63 -5.41 0.20 17.45
C SER A 63 -4.95 -1.12 16.86
N ILE A 64 -4.51 -1.10 15.61
CA ILE A 64 -4.03 -2.28 14.85
C ILE A 64 -2.59 -2.15 14.38
N TYR A 65 -1.90 -1.03 14.67
CA TYR A 65 -0.55 -0.74 14.19
C TYR A 65 0.56 -0.90 15.25
N GLN A 66 0.35 -1.73 16.29
CA GLN A 66 1.40 -2.01 17.28
C GLN A 66 2.67 -2.58 16.65
N PHE A 67 2.56 -3.37 15.57
CA PHE A 67 3.70 -3.87 14.81
C PHE A 67 4.50 -2.77 14.08
N ARG A 68 3.95 -1.55 14.00
CA ARG A 68 4.61 -0.31 13.52
C ARG A 68 4.98 0.63 14.66
N LEU A 69 5.09 0.10 15.89
CA LEU A 69 5.45 0.83 17.10
C LEU A 69 4.36 1.80 17.59
N ALA A 70 3.12 1.71 17.11
CA ALA A 70 2.01 2.44 17.68
C ALA A 70 1.84 2.09 19.17
N ASN A 71 1.58 3.09 20.01
CA ASN A 71 1.40 2.89 21.43
C ASN A 71 0.06 3.49 21.91
N PRO A 72 -1.03 2.69 21.92
CA PRO A 72 -2.33 3.18 22.36
C PRO A 72 -2.38 3.60 23.83
N LYS A 73 -1.40 3.21 24.64
CA LYS A 73 -1.30 3.67 26.04
C LYS A 73 -1.12 5.17 26.15
N ASN A 74 -0.51 5.82 25.15
CA ASN A 74 -0.39 7.30 25.12
C ASN A 74 -1.78 7.95 25.12
N PHE A 75 -2.70 7.43 24.30
CA PHE A 75 -4.08 7.94 24.27
C PHE A 75 -4.84 7.68 25.58
N LEU A 76 -4.72 6.46 26.13
CA LEU A 76 -5.31 6.13 27.44
C LEU A 76 -4.79 7.04 28.56
N GLN A 77 -3.53 7.42 28.54
CA GLN A 77 -2.97 8.37 29.52
C GLN A 77 -3.63 9.74 29.40
N CYS A 78 -3.83 10.23 28.16
CA CYS A 78 -4.53 11.50 27.93
C CYS A 78 -5.99 11.44 28.43
N VAL A 79 -6.70 10.36 28.14
CA VAL A 79 -8.08 10.15 28.63
C VAL A 79 -8.13 10.16 30.16
N ARG A 80 -7.28 9.37 30.82
CA ARG A 80 -7.21 9.30 32.29
C ARG A 80 -6.82 10.63 32.92
N PHE A 81 -5.95 11.38 32.28
CA PHE A 81 -5.59 12.72 32.72
C PHE A 81 -6.76 13.68 32.65
N ALA A 82 -7.48 13.71 31.51
CA ALA A 82 -8.65 14.55 31.30
C ALA A 82 -9.79 14.20 32.28
N GLU A 83 -10.02 12.91 32.54
CA GLU A 83 -11.03 12.46 33.51
C GLU A 83 -10.68 12.89 34.95
N ARG A 84 -9.41 12.78 35.37
CA ARG A 84 -8.94 13.24 36.68
C ARG A 84 -9.10 14.75 36.85
N GLU A 85 -8.66 15.52 35.84
CA GLU A 85 -8.82 17.00 35.90
C GLU A 85 -10.27 17.44 35.96
N SER A 86 -11.16 16.80 35.20
CA SER A 86 -12.59 17.10 35.21
C SER A 86 -13.27 16.82 36.55
N GLN A 87 -12.68 15.93 37.38
CA GLN A 87 -13.18 15.68 38.77
C GLN A 87 -12.62 16.69 39.79
N GLN A 88 -11.49 17.33 39.49
CA GLN A 88 -10.79 18.19 40.42
C GLN A 88 -11.10 19.70 40.22
N THR A 89 -11.51 20.08 39.01
CA THR A 89 -11.77 21.49 38.69
C THR A 89 -12.91 21.65 37.68
N GLU A 90 -13.66 22.75 37.81
CA GLU A 90 -14.69 23.14 36.83
C GLU A 90 -14.10 23.63 35.50
N GLN A 91 -12.82 24.01 35.49
CA GLN A 91 -12.11 24.45 34.29
C GLN A 91 -10.88 23.58 34.03
N PRO A 92 -11.06 22.30 33.61
CA PRO A 92 -9.97 21.41 33.31
C PRO A 92 -9.21 21.88 32.06
N ARG A 93 -7.90 21.70 32.07
CA ARG A 93 -7.02 21.99 30.91
C ARG A 93 -7.31 21.05 29.73
N MET A 94 -7.67 19.81 30.03
CA MET A 94 -8.03 18.80 29.04
C MET A 94 -9.40 18.22 29.36
N ARG A 95 -10.24 18.05 28.34
CA ARG A 95 -11.56 17.43 28.46
C ARG A 95 -11.63 16.18 27.58
N CYS A 96 -12.27 15.14 28.07
CA CYS A 96 -12.59 13.96 27.31
C CYS A 96 -14.07 14.01 26.88
N ILE A 97 -14.32 13.88 25.58
CA ILE A 97 -15.66 13.82 25.00
C ILE A 97 -15.82 12.45 24.36
N LYS A 98 -16.73 11.61 24.89
CA LYS A 98 -17.02 10.29 24.30
C LYS A 98 -18.06 10.45 23.20
N LEU A 99 -17.67 10.03 21.97
CA LEU A 99 -18.54 10.02 20.80
C LEU A 99 -19.02 8.58 20.56
N ASN A 100 -20.12 8.20 21.23
CA ASN A 100 -20.66 6.84 21.17
C ASN A 100 -21.80 6.66 20.16
N LYS A 101 -22.28 7.73 19.51
CA LYS A 101 -23.29 7.63 18.46
C LYS A 101 -22.67 7.35 17.11
N ASN A 102 -23.12 6.28 16.47
CA ASN A 102 -22.71 5.88 15.12
C ASN A 102 -23.78 6.27 14.09
N PHE A 103 -23.41 7.08 13.11
CA PHE A 103 -24.29 7.58 12.05
C PHE A 103 -24.11 6.82 10.73
N ARG A 104 -23.28 5.78 10.71
CA ARG A 104 -22.92 5.02 9.49
C ARG A 104 -23.69 3.73 9.35
N SER A 105 -23.87 2.99 10.45
CA SER A 105 -24.36 1.62 10.45
C SER A 105 -25.81 1.54 10.97
N SER A 106 -26.54 0.51 10.53
CA SER A 106 -27.87 0.19 11.06
C SER A 106 -27.78 -0.29 12.52
N ASP A 107 -28.87 -0.18 13.24
CA ASP A 107 -28.98 -0.61 14.65
C ASP A 107 -28.63 -2.10 14.81
N ALA A 108 -29.14 -2.97 13.94
CA ALA A 108 -28.85 -4.39 13.99
C ALA A 108 -27.35 -4.72 13.86
N VAL A 109 -26.63 -3.99 13.01
CA VAL A 109 -25.17 -4.14 12.88
C VAL A 109 -24.47 -3.71 14.16
N LEU A 110 -24.88 -2.59 14.76
CA LEU A 110 -24.29 -2.08 16.00
C LEU A 110 -24.56 -3.02 17.18
N GLN A 111 -25.78 -3.54 17.31
CA GLN A 111 -26.13 -4.54 18.33
C GLN A 111 -25.29 -5.80 18.18
N PHE A 112 -25.10 -6.30 16.97
CA PHE A 112 -24.26 -7.46 16.72
C PHE A 112 -22.79 -7.18 17.08
N VAL A 113 -22.24 -6.03 16.69
CA VAL A 113 -20.89 -5.60 17.06
C VAL A 113 -20.76 -5.54 18.59
N ASN A 114 -21.69 -4.86 19.28
CA ASN A 114 -21.68 -4.77 20.74
C ASN A 114 -21.74 -6.16 21.40
N LEU A 115 -22.59 -7.06 20.89
CA LEU A 115 -22.71 -8.42 21.39
C LEU A 115 -21.37 -9.18 21.29
N ILE A 116 -20.75 -9.18 20.11
CA ILE A 116 -19.49 -9.90 19.89
C ILE A 116 -18.37 -9.31 20.75
N PHE A 117 -18.18 -7.99 20.70
CA PHE A 117 -17.07 -7.35 21.42
C PHE A 117 -17.23 -7.37 22.94
N SER A 118 -18.45 -7.35 23.47
CA SER A 118 -18.68 -7.53 24.91
C SER A 118 -18.22 -8.90 25.42
N HIS A 119 -18.14 -9.93 24.55
CA HIS A 119 -17.65 -11.25 24.92
C HIS A 119 -16.15 -11.43 24.68
N ILE A 120 -15.62 -10.92 23.55
CA ILE A 120 -14.21 -11.18 23.16
C ILE A 120 -13.21 -10.17 23.74
N MET A 121 -13.68 -8.98 24.17
CA MET A 121 -12.81 -7.93 24.74
C MET A 121 -12.90 -7.86 26.27
N GLN A 122 -13.40 -8.89 26.94
CA GLN A 122 -13.37 -8.97 28.39
C GLN A 122 -11.96 -9.28 28.90
N GLY A 123 -11.53 -8.54 29.93
CA GLY A 123 -10.27 -8.84 30.62
C GLY A 123 -9.00 -8.50 29.87
N THR A 124 -9.05 -7.63 28.86
CA THR A 124 -7.84 -7.09 28.27
C THR A 124 -7.30 -5.92 29.11
N ASP A 125 -5.98 -5.88 29.34
CA ASP A 125 -5.33 -4.84 30.16
C ASP A 125 -5.49 -3.42 29.58
N THR A 126 -5.91 -3.31 28.33
CA THR A 126 -5.96 -2.04 27.60
C THR A 126 -7.36 -1.42 27.53
N VAL A 127 -8.40 -2.23 27.27
CA VAL A 127 -9.76 -1.73 27.10
C VAL A 127 -10.77 -2.76 27.61
N SER A 128 -11.70 -2.36 28.47
CA SER A 128 -12.89 -3.13 28.79
C SER A 128 -14.03 -2.65 27.89
N TYR A 129 -14.67 -3.56 27.16
CA TYR A 129 -15.80 -3.23 26.30
C TYR A 129 -17.11 -3.37 27.09
N ASP A 130 -17.46 -2.32 27.80
CA ASP A 130 -18.67 -2.21 28.62
C ASP A 130 -19.69 -1.25 27.99
N PRO A 131 -20.88 -1.04 28.56
CA PRO A 131 -21.89 -0.12 28.01
C PRO A 131 -21.42 1.31 27.78
N SER A 132 -20.36 1.77 28.45
CA SER A 132 -19.80 3.11 28.22
C SER A 132 -19.02 3.21 26.90
N GLU A 133 -18.59 2.06 26.37
CA GLU A 133 -17.83 1.92 25.13
C GLU A 133 -18.67 1.39 23.97
N TRP A 134 -19.96 1.08 24.21
CA TRP A 134 -20.85 0.58 23.17
C TRP A 134 -21.14 1.62 22.12
N LEU A 135 -21.40 1.14 20.90
CA LEU A 135 -21.85 1.96 19.80
C LEU A 135 -23.38 2.05 19.81
N TYR A 136 -23.90 3.27 19.80
CA TYR A 136 -25.33 3.54 19.79
C TYR A 136 -25.78 4.09 18.43
N PRO A 137 -26.97 3.72 17.94
CA PRO A 137 -27.44 4.21 16.66
C PRO A 137 -27.68 5.73 16.71
N GLY A 138 -27.13 6.43 15.75
CA GLY A 138 -27.35 7.86 15.53
C GLY A 138 -28.09 8.15 14.21
N ALA A 139 -28.05 7.18 13.26
CA ALA A 139 -28.71 7.31 11.97
C ALA A 139 -30.16 6.81 12.06
N THR A 140 -31.12 7.69 11.75
CA THR A 140 -32.57 7.38 11.79
C THR A 140 -33.11 6.84 10.48
N GLY A 141 -32.40 7.02 9.37
CA GLY A 141 -32.88 6.65 8.02
C GLY A 141 -33.03 5.14 7.79
N TYR A 142 -32.36 4.29 8.56
CA TYR A 142 -32.47 2.83 8.43
C TYR A 142 -33.85 2.28 8.76
N GLN A 143 -34.65 3.01 9.51
CA GLN A 143 -36.05 2.65 9.82
C GLN A 143 -36.93 2.58 8.57
N SER A 144 -36.56 3.23 7.48
CA SER A 144 -37.26 3.17 6.19
C SER A 144 -37.00 1.88 5.41
N LEU A 145 -35.99 1.10 5.79
CA LEU A 145 -35.72 -0.20 5.15
C LEU A 145 -36.59 -1.30 5.73
N PRO A 146 -37.01 -2.30 4.93
CA PRO A 146 -37.70 -3.48 5.44
C PRO A 146 -36.89 -4.15 6.56
N GLU A 147 -37.56 -4.57 7.65
CA GLU A 147 -36.91 -5.13 8.83
C GLU A 147 -35.99 -6.32 8.51
N HIS A 148 -36.42 -7.22 7.64
CA HIS A 148 -35.64 -8.40 7.19
C HIS A 148 -34.39 -8.03 6.35
N ARG A 149 -34.22 -6.75 5.97
CA ARG A 149 -33.08 -6.24 5.19
C ARG A 149 -32.08 -5.43 6.04
N GLN A 150 -32.29 -5.37 7.34
CA GLN A 150 -31.43 -4.62 8.26
C GLN A 150 -30.53 -5.52 9.13
N GLY A 151 -30.73 -6.83 9.06
CA GLY A 151 -30.10 -7.80 9.91
C GLY A 151 -28.64 -8.12 9.58
N VAL A 152 -28.03 -8.85 10.49
CA VAL A 152 -26.70 -9.46 10.30
C VAL A 152 -26.93 -10.96 10.09
N GLU A 153 -26.36 -11.51 9.04
CA GLU A 153 -26.42 -12.94 8.73
C GLU A 153 -25.09 -13.61 9.07
N VAL A 154 -25.14 -14.73 9.76
CA VAL A 154 -23.98 -15.56 10.09
C VAL A 154 -24.13 -16.90 9.41
N ALA A 155 -23.28 -17.21 8.44
CA ALA A 155 -23.27 -18.48 7.76
C ALA A 155 -22.17 -19.40 8.31
N PHE A 156 -22.56 -20.61 8.75
CA PHE A 156 -21.63 -21.65 9.15
C PHE A 156 -21.47 -22.63 7.99
N LEU A 157 -20.26 -22.72 7.46
CA LEU A 157 -19.92 -23.63 6.37
C LEU A 157 -19.28 -24.89 6.93
N PRO A 158 -19.58 -26.08 6.39
CA PRO A 158 -18.97 -27.33 6.84
C PRO A 158 -17.46 -27.30 6.67
N GLU A 159 -16.70 -27.83 7.62
CA GLU A 159 -15.24 -27.86 7.60
C GLU A 159 -14.67 -28.72 6.43
N THR A 160 -15.48 -29.64 5.94
CA THR A 160 -15.18 -30.47 4.76
C THR A 160 -15.24 -29.73 3.43
N GLU A 161 -15.83 -28.53 3.41
CA GLU A 161 -15.93 -27.73 2.21
C GLU A 161 -14.64 -26.94 1.94
N THR A 162 -14.24 -26.94 0.69
CA THR A 162 -13.01 -26.26 0.26
C THR A 162 -13.12 -24.74 0.34
N ALA A 163 -11.97 -24.07 0.40
CA ALA A 163 -11.92 -22.59 0.31
C ALA A 163 -12.61 -22.04 -0.93
N ASP A 164 -12.74 -22.83 -1.99
CA ASP A 164 -13.42 -22.46 -3.22
C ASP A 164 -14.94 -22.45 -3.06
N PHE A 165 -15.51 -23.29 -2.18
CA PHE A 165 -16.92 -23.23 -1.82
C PHE A 165 -17.30 -21.91 -1.14
N GLN A 166 -16.49 -21.42 -0.21
CA GLN A 166 -16.69 -20.11 0.42
C GLN A 166 -16.72 -18.98 -0.62
N VAL A 167 -15.76 -19.02 -1.56
CA VAL A 167 -15.69 -18.02 -2.64
C VAL A 167 -16.97 -18.07 -3.48
N THR A 168 -17.38 -19.26 -3.90
CA THR A 168 -18.58 -19.44 -4.71
C THR A 168 -19.82 -18.96 -3.96
N TRP A 169 -19.99 -19.34 -2.70
CA TRP A 169 -21.16 -18.95 -1.91
C TRP A 169 -21.26 -17.42 -1.75
N ILE A 170 -20.17 -16.74 -1.38
CA ILE A 170 -20.15 -15.28 -1.20
C ILE A 170 -20.43 -14.56 -2.53
N THR A 171 -19.78 -15.00 -3.62
CA THR A 171 -19.94 -14.32 -4.92
C THR A 171 -21.35 -14.51 -5.50
N HIS A 172 -21.97 -15.68 -5.33
CA HIS A 172 -23.35 -15.89 -5.70
C HIS A 172 -24.35 -15.10 -4.83
N THR A 173 -24.07 -14.99 -3.53
CA THR A 173 -24.88 -14.16 -2.63
C THR A 173 -24.88 -12.70 -3.10
N ILE A 174 -23.70 -12.14 -3.41
CA ILE A 174 -23.59 -10.78 -3.97
C ILE A 174 -24.35 -10.67 -5.30
N GLN A 175 -24.20 -11.65 -6.18
CA GLN A 175 -24.92 -11.66 -7.47
C GLN A 175 -26.43 -11.65 -7.26
N GLN A 176 -26.97 -12.47 -6.37
CA GLN A 176 -28.40 -12.51 -6.03
C GLN A 176 -28.88 -11.17 -5.46
N MET A 177 -28.11 -10.54 -4.57
CA MET A 177 -28.44 -9.22 -4.02
C MET A 177 -28.50 -8.16 -5.13
N LEU A 178 -27.55 -8.16 -6.06
CA LEU A 178 -27.55 -7.24 -7.22
C LEU A 178 -28.76 -7.48 -8.12
N GLN A 179 -29.08 -8.73 -8.43
CA GLN A 179 -30.21 -9.09 -9.29
C GLN A 179 -31.57 -8.78 -8.65
N SER A 180 -31.69 -8.95 -7.34
CA SER A 180 -32.92 -8.65 -6.60
C SER A 180 -33.11 -7.17 -6.29
N GLY A 181 -32.11 -6.32 -6.59
CA GLY A 181 -32.14 -4.90 -6.25
C GLY A 181 -32.17 -4.65 -4.74
N TYR A 182 -31.28 -5.33 -4.00
CA TYR A 182 -31.20 -5.19 -2.54
C TYR A 182 -31.15 -3.71 -2.14
N PRO A 183 -32.01 -3.24 -1.22
CA PRO A 183 -32.14 -1.83 -0.90
C PRO A 183 -30.93 -1.30 -0.11
N VAL A 184 -30.38 -0.18 -0.57
CA VAL A 184 -29.29 0.55 0.10
C VAL A 184 -29.76 1.96 0.42
N LEU A 185 -29.54 2.38 1.67
CA LEU A 185 -29.83 3.73 2.14
C LEU A 185 -28.67 4.67 1.81
N GLU A 186 -28.94 5.76 1.13
CA GLU A 186 -27.99 6.81 0.85
C GLU A 186 -27.92 7.85 1.98
N LYS A 187 -26.84 8.65 2.00
CA LYS A 187 -26.64 9.70 3.02
C LYS A 187 -27.76 10.76 3.04
N ASN A 188 -28.42 10.96 1.92
CA ASN A 188 -29.56 11.90 1.78
C ASN A 188 -30.89 11.32 2.28
N GLY A 189 -30.91 10.05 2.74
CA GLY A 189 -32.10 9.36 3.22
C GLY A 189 -32.91 8.66 2.11
N THR A 190 -32.47 8.68 0.84
CA THR A 190 -33.13 7.96 -0.23
C THR A 190 -32.71 6.48 -0.25
N VAL A 191 -33.62 5.61 -0.68
CA VAL A 191 -33.34 4.18 -0.83
C VAL A 191 -33.22 3.87 -2.32
N ARG A 192 -32.14 3.18 -2.71
CA ARG A 192 -31.90 2.72 -4.07
C ARG A 192 -31.51 1.23 -4.11
N PRO A 193 -31.61 0.59 -5.27
CA PRO A 193 -30.99 -0.74 -5.48
C PRO A 193 -29.49 -0.70 -5.26
N CYS A 194 -28.92 -1.79 -4.72
CA CYS A 194 -27.49 -1.93 -4.53
C CYS A 194 -26.72 -1.95 -5.85
N GLN A 195 -25.50 -1.50 -5.80
CA GLN A 195 -24.52 -1.49 -6.89
C GLN A 195 -23.26 -2.24 -6.46
N PRO A 196 -22.40 -2.69 -7.38
CA PRO A 196 -21.15 -3.40 -7.03
C PRO A 196 -20.27 -2.67 -6.04
N GLY A 197 -20.24 -1.33 -6.07
CA GLY A 197 -19.48 -0.49 -5.14
C GLY A 197 -19.99 -0.46 -3.70
N ASP A 198 -21.19 -0.98 -3.43
CA ASP A 198 -21.77 -1.05 -2.08
C ASP A 198 -21.28 -2.28 -1.29
N PHE A 199 -20.62 -3.22 -1.96
CA PHE A 199 -20.13 -4.44 -1.33
C PHE A 199 -18.63 -4.31 -0.98
N CYS A 200 -18.27 -4.84 0.19
CA CYS A 200 -16.88 -4.96 0.61
C CYS A 200 -16.64 -6.34 1.22
N ILE A 201 -15.66 -7.08 0.71
CA ILE A 201 -15.23 -8.38 1.25
C ILE A 201 -13.98 -8.16 2.08
N LEU A 202 -14.08 -8.36 3.40
CA LEU A 202 -12.96 -8.24 4.31
C LEU A 202 -12.38 -9.64 4.59
N LEU A 203 -11.08 -9.79 4.40
CA LEU A 203 -10.35 -11.04 4.59
C LEU A 203 -9.17 -10.83 5.54
N ARG A 204 -8.89 -11.83 6.37
CA ARG A 204 -7.76 -11.78 7.32
C ARG A 204 -6.39 -11.73 6.62
N LYS A 205 -6.28 -12.30 5.42
CA LYS A 205 -5.04 -12.35 4.61
C LYS A 205 -5.32 -11.85 3.21
N GLY A 206 -4.36 -11.17 2.58
CA GLY A 206 -4.51 -10.61 1.25
C GLY A 206 -4.50 -11.66 0.12
N LYS A 207 -3.73 -12.77 0.27
CA LYS A 207 -3.63 -13.80 -0.79
C LYS A 207 -4.96 -14.33 -1.32
N PRO A 208 -6.00 -14.63 -0.48
CA PRO A 208 -7.29 -15.05 -0.98
C PRO A 208 -8.05 -13.99 -1.79
N CYS A 209 -7.77 -12.71 -1.66
CA CYS A 209 -8.47 -11.63 -2.37
C CYS A 209 -8.54 -11.87 -3.89
N GLN A 210 -7.48 -12.42 -4.48
CA GLN A 210 -7.43 -12.71 -5.91
C GLN A 210 -8.44 -13.78 -6.35
N LYS A 211 -8.74 -14.77 -5.48
CA LYS A 211 -9.75 -15.80 -5.78
C LYS A 211 -11.14 -15.19 -5.87
N TYR A 212 -11.50 -14.34 -4.90
CA TYR A 212 -12.79 -13.63 -4.89
C TYR A 212 -12.90 -12.68 -6.08
N ALA A 213 -11.83 -11.94 -6.39
CA ALA A 213 -11.83 -11.04 -7.53
C ALA A 213 -12.10 -11.77 -8.86
N LYS A 214 -11.37 -12.88 -9.11
CA LYS A 214 -11.57 -13.70 -10.32
C LYS A 214 -12.98 -14.28 -10.40
N ALA A 215 -13.53 -14.76 -9.29
CA ALA A 215 -14.87 -15.31 -9.25
C ALA A 215 -15.95 -14.25 -9.52
N LEU A 216 -15.82 -13.04 -8.97
CA LEU A 216 -16.73 -11.93 -9.28
C LEU A 216 -16.60 -11.46 -10.73
N GLU A 217 -15.37 -11.36 -11.25
CA GLU A 217 -15.13 -11.02 -12.66
C GLU A 217 -15.75 -12.04 -13.63
N SER A 218 -15.71 -13.34 -13.29
CA SER A 218 -16.36 -14.38 -14.10
C SER A 218 -17.90 -14.25 -14.13
N LEU A 219 -18.47 -13.61 -13.10
CA LEU A 219 -19.88 -13.24 -13.02
C LEU A 219 -20.18 -11.84 -13.61
N GLN A 220 -19.21 -11.23 -14.28
CA GLN A 220 -19.27 -9.87 -14.85
C GLN A 220 -19.53 -8.76 -13.80
N ILE A 221 -19.17 -9.00 -12.54
CA ILE A 221 -19.27 -8.02 -11.47
C ILE A 221 -17.91 -7.28 -11.37
N PRO A 222 -17.87 -5.96 -11.58
CA PRO A 222 -16.63 -5.20 -11.52
C PRO A 222 -16.05 -5.17 -10.09
N VAL A 223 -14.72 -5.33 -9.98
CA VAL A 223 -14.02 -5.41 -8.71
C VAL A 223 -12.89 -4.39 -8.64
N LYS A 224 -12.85 -3.62 -7.56
CA LYS A 224 -11.67 -2.84 -7.21
C LYS A 224 -10.73 -3.72 -6.38
N LYS A 225 -9.62 -4.12 -6.98
CA LYS A 225 -8.58 -4.91 -6.30
C LYS A 225 -7.67 -3.98 -5.50
N VAL A 226 -7.31 -4.41 -4.30
CA VAL A 226 -6.10 -3.90 -3.65
C VAL A 226 -4.94 -4.65 -4.29
N GLU A 227 -4.18 -3.99 -5.14
CA GLU A 227 -3.01 -4.60 -5.79
C GLU A 227 -1.95 -4.91 -4.72
N GLU A 228 -1.78 -6.19 -4.44
CA GLU A 228 -0.67 -6.71 -3.62
C GLU A 228 0.62 -6.91 -4.42
N GLN A 229 0.69 -6.47 -5.65
CA GLN A 229 1.97 -6.50 -6.34
C GLN A 229 2.85 -5.46 -5.67
N GLY A 230 3.78 -5.95 -4.83
CA GLY A 230 4.77 -5.07 -4.21
C GLY A 230 5.38 -4.20 -5.30
N TYR A 231 5.51 -2.91 -5.07
CA TYR A 231 6.09 -1.93 -6.00
C TYR A 231 7.32 -2.47 -6.75
N LEU A 232 8.20 -3.17 -6.04
CA LEU A 232 9.42 -3.76 -6.61
C LEU A 232 9.18 -4.97 -7.56
N LYS A 233 7.94 -5.49 -7.65
CA LYS A 233 7.56 -6.57 -8.58
C LYS A 233 6.89 -6.05 -9.84
N ALA A 234 6.61 -4.77 -9.92
CA ALA A 234 6.11 -4.15 -11.14
C ALA A 234 7.14 -4.40 -12.27
N ARG A 235 6.63 -4.65 -13.47
CA ARG A 235 7.49 -5.01 -14.63
C ARG A 235 8.53 -3.93 -14.91
N GLU A 236 8.11 -2.69 -14.86
CA GLU A 236 8.94 -1.52 -15.11
C GLU A 236 10.06 -1.42 -14.07
N ILE A 237 9.73 -1.61 -12.81
CA ILE A 237 10.71 -1.61 -11.71
C ILE A 237 11.66 -2.81 -11.83
N THR A 238 11.16 -3.98 -12.22
CA THR A 238 11.99 -5.17 -12.42
C THR A 238 13.01 -4.95 -13.56
N ILE A 239 12.62 -4.29 -14.64
CA ILE A 239 13.52 -3.94 -15.74
C ILE A 239 14.61 -2.98 -15.26
N LEU A 240 14.24 -1.92 -14.55
CA LEU A 240 15.18 -0.96 -13.97
C LEU A 240 16.17 -1.63 -12.99
N LEU A 241 15.65 -2.48 -12.10
CA LEU A 241 16.51 -3.26 -11.19
C LEU A 241 17.47 -4.18 -11.93
N ASN A 242 17.04 -4.79 -13.03
CA ASN A 242 17.94 -5.61 -13.86
C ASN A 242 19.00 -4.75 -14.55
N MET A 243 18.64 -3.53 -15.00
CA MET A 243 19.62 -2.58 -15.53
C MET A 243 20.68 -2.24 -14.48
N LEU A 244 20.28 -1.86 -13.27
CA LEU A 244 21.22 -1.58 -12.18
C LEU A 244 22.10 -2.79 -11.84
N ARG A 245 21.56 -4.01 -11.87
CA ARG A 245 22.32 -5.24 -11.64
C ARG A 245 23.41 -5.50 -12.68
N ILE A 246 23.12 -5.25 -13.97
CA ILE A 246 24.13 -5.45 -15.01
C ILE A 246 25.17 -4.32 -15.05
N LEU A 247 24.83 -3.11 -14.58
CA LEU A 247 25.83 -2.05 -14.39
C LEU A 247 26.83 -2.42 -13.29
N ASP A 248 26.37 -3.05 -12.20
CA ASP A 248 27.22 -3.57 -11.13
C ASP A 248 27.99 -4.83 -11.60
N ASN A 249 27.29 -5.83 -12.08
CA ASN A 249 27.90 -7.08 -12.58
C ASN A 249 27.34 -7.49 -13.95
N PRO A 250 28.04 -7.20 -15.05
CA PRO A 250 27.59 -7.48 -16.41
C PRO A 250 27.58 -8.98 -16.78
N LEU A 251 28.19 -9.82 -15.96
CA LEU A 251 28.21 -11.27 -16.19
C LEU A 251 26.91 -11.97 -15.76
N LEU A 252 25.96 -11.24 -15.18
CA LEU A 252 24.64 -11.76 -14.82
C LEU A 252 23.77 -11.95 -16.09
N GLU A 253 23.76 -13.15 -16.65
CA GLU A 253 23.12 -13.43 -17.95
C GLU A 253 21.59 -13.19 -17.92
N ILE A 254 20.89 -13.63 -16.88
CA ILE A 254 19.41 -13.46 -16.78
C ILE A 254 19.02 -11.99 -16.77
N PRO A 255 19.60 -11.12 -15.90
CA PRO A 255 19.38 -9.68 -15.97
C PRO A 255 19.75 -9.06 -17.31
N LEU A 256 20.86 -9.48 -17.94
CA LEU A 256 21.29 -8.96 -19.23
C LEU A 256 20.28 -9.28 -20.33
N VAL A 257 19.83 -10.51 -20.43
CA VAL A 257 18.78 -10.92 -21.38
C VAL A 257 17.48 -10.13 -21.13
N ALA A 258 17.09 -9.96 -19.86
CA ALA A 258 15.89 -9.21 -19.52
C ALA A 258 15.98 -7.72 -19.93
N VAL A 259 17.14 -7.10 -19.82
CA VAL A 259 17.39 -5.72 -20.25
C VAL A 259 17.41 -5.61 -21.78
N LEU A 260 18.11 -6.51 -22.47
CA LEU A 260 18.13 -6.52 -23.93
C LEU A 260 16.74 -6.66 -24.54
N ALA A 261 15.92 -7.58 -24.01
CA ALA A 261 14.55 -7.81 -24.47
C ALA A 261 13.54 -6.74 -23.99
N SER A 262 13.98 -5.82 -23.13
CA SER A 262 13.10 -4.79 -22.57
C SER A 262 12.73 -3.71 -23.59
N PRO A 263 11.74 -2.84 -23.27
CA PRO A 263 11.45 -1.67 -24.10
C PRO A 263 12.63 -0.69 -24.26
N MET A 264 13.64 -0.74 -23.40
CA MET A 264 14.84 0.09 -23.51
C MET A 264 15.63 -0.20 -24.80
N PHE A 265 15.81 -1.48 -25.12
CA PHE A 265 16.71 -1.89 -26.21
C PHE A 265 16.03 -2.76 -27.27
N GLN A 266 14.87 -3.36 -26.97
CA GLN A 266 13.97 -4.03 -27.91
C GLN A 266 14.61 -5.15 -28.76
N PHE A 267 15.59 -5.88 -28.20
CA PHE A 267 16.10 -7.07 -28.87
C PHE A 267 15.00 -8.15 -28.91
N SER A 268 14.84 -8.77 -30.08
CA SER A 268 13.96 -9.95 -30.20
C SER A 268 14.61 -11.18 -29.59
N MET A 269 13.82 -12.20 -29.29
CA MET A 269 14.35 -13.46 -28.77
C MET A 269 15.22 -14.15 -29.80
N ASP A 270 14.97 -13.97 -31.13
CA ASP A 270 15.78 -14.51 -32.21
C ASP A 270 17.14 -13.80 -32.25
N GLU A 271 17.20 -12.49 -32.12
CA GLU A 271 18.42 -11.70 -32.03
C GLU A 271 19.29 -12.11 -30.83
N ILE A 272 18.70 -12.32 -29.66
CA ILE A 272 19.42 -12.80 -28.48
C ILE A 272 19.90 -14.21 -28.67
N SER A 273 19.12 -15.08 -29.33
CA SER A 273 19.52 -16.44 -29.68
C SER A 273 20.68 -16.47 -30.68
N MET A 274 20.68 -15.57 -31.68
CA MET A 274 21.82 -15.42 -32.61
C MET A 274 23.09 -15.08 -31.84
N LEU A 275 23.07 -14.13 -30.90
CA LEU A 275 24.24 -13.83 -30.07
C LEU A 275 24.71 -15.08 -29.30
N ARG A 276 23.81 -15.84 -28.73
CA ARG A 276 24.15 -17.03 -27.93
C ARG A 276 24.73 -18.15 -28.79
N LEU A 277 24.35 -18.23 -30.06
CA LEU A 277 24.83 -19.23 -30.99
C LEU A 277 26.25 -18.92 -31.54
N LEU A 278 26.72 -17.67 -31.48
CA LEU A 278 28.07 -17.30 -31.87
C LEU A 278 29.14 -18.00 -31.02
N ASP A 279 28.93 -18.03 -29.70
CA ASP A 279 29.74 -18.82 -28.77
C ASP A 279 28.89 -19.28 -27.57
N ARG A 280 28.63 -20.59 -27.50
CA ARG A 280 27.81 -21.18 -26.44
C ARG A 280 28.52 -21.28 -25.09
N LYS A 281 29.86 -21.20 -25.07
CA LYS A 281 30.69 -21.37 -23.87
C LYS A 281 31.05 -20.03 -23.23
N ALA A 282 31.19 -18.99 -24.04
CA ALA A 282 31.50 -17.66 -23.56
C ALA A 282 30.29 -16.98 -22.87
N SER A 283 30.54 -16.00 -22.03
CA SER A 283 29.48 -15.19 -21.48
C SER A 283 28.79 -14.37 -22.56
N LEU A 284 27.46 -14.16 -22.43
CA LEU A 284 26.70 -13.33 -23.37
C LEU A 284 27.24 -11.89 -23.44
N TYR A 285 27.71 -11.37 -22.32
CA TYR A 285 28.37 -10.07 -22.24
C TYR A 285 29.61 -9.97 -23.16
N TYR A 286 30.45 -10.98 -23.09
CA TYR A 286 31.64 -11.03 -23.96
C TYR A 286 31.28 -11.11 -25.45
N VAL A 287 30.36 -12.01 -25.80
CA VAL A 287 29.90 -12.15 -27.18
C VAL A 287 29.32 -10.86 -27.72
N LEU A 288 28.54 -10.17 -26.90
CA LEU A 288 27.95 -8.88 -27.21
C LEU A 288 29.01 -7.79 -27.41
N SER A 289 30.07 -7.74 -26.58
CA SER A 289 31.18 -6.80 -26.73
C SER A 289 31.92 -6.98 -28.03
N VAL A 290 32.13 -8.26 -28.46
CA VAL A 290 32.75 -8.56 -29.75
C VAL A 290 31.83 -8.18 -30.90
N ALA A 291 30.53 -8.46 -30.82
CA ALA A 291 29.53 -8.08 -31.80
C ALA A 291 29.44 -6.56 -31.98
N ALA A 292 29.58 -5.82 -30.88
CA ALA A 292 29.63 -4.33 -30.86
C ALA A 292 30.98 -3.80 -31.45
N GLY A 293 32.01 -4.63 -31.50
CA GLY A 293 33.31 -4.26 -32.05
C GLY A 293 34.35 -3.73 -31.06
N ASP A 294 34.04 -3.82 -29.73
CA ASP A 294 34.90 -3.31 -28.66
C ASP A 294 36.04 -4.31 -28.31
N ALA A 295 35.75 -5.58 -28.13
CA ALA A 295 36.69 -6.59 -27.68
C ALA A 295 37.35 -7.40 -28.84
N LYS A 296 37.53 -6.78 -30.00
CA LYS A 296 38.11 -7.49 -31.21
C LYS A 296 39.48 -8.10 -30.97
N SER A 297 40.32 -7.48 -30.18
CA SER A 297 41.69 -7.93 -29.89
C SER A 297 41.74 -9.19 -29.01
N LEU A 298 40.65 -9.50 -28.30
CA LEU A 298 40.53 -10.65 -27.44
C LEU A 298 39.73 -11.80 -28.06
N ALA A 299 39.11 -11.57 -29.20
CA ALA A 299 38.26 -12.52 -29.89
C ALA A 299 39.06 -13.52 -30.73
N THR A 300 38.57 -14.77 -30.78
CA THR A 300 39.12 -15.79 -31.69
C THR A 300 38.81 -15.42 -33.13
N PRO A 301 39.71 -15.79 -34.10
CA PRO A 301 39.45 -15.50 -35.51
C PRO A 301 38.09 -16.03 -36.00
N GLU A 302 37.70 -17.22 -35.55
CA GLU A 302 36.43 -17.85 -35.90
C GLU A 302 35.21 -17.02 -35.41
N LEU A 303 35.29 -16.49 -34.19
CA LEU A 303 34.21 -15.63 -33.65
C LEU A 303 34.11 -14.33 -34.44
N LEU A 304 35.25 -13.73 -34.81
CA LEU A 304 35.28 -12.51 -35.63
C LEU A 304 34.65 -12.71 -37.00
N GLU A 305 34.98 -13.82 -37.67
CA GLU A 305 34.37 -14.17 -38.96
C GLU A 305 32.86 -14.35 -38.85
N THR A 306 32.40 -15.05 -37.83
CA THR A 306 30.98 -15.30 -37.61
C THR A 306 30.23 -13.98 -37.29
N VAL A 307 30.83 -13.07 -36.51
CA VAL A 307 30.27 -11.76 -36.21
C VAL A 307 30.17 -10.89 -37.49
N GLN A 308 31.14 -11.01 -38.42
CA GLN A 308 31.08 -10.27 -39.68
C GLN A 308 29.93 -10.73 -40.59
N GLN A 309 29.46 -11.98 -40.44
CA GLN A 309 28.31 -12.51 -41.19
C GLN A 309 26.95 -12.06 -40.63
N LEU A 310 26.91 -11.46 -39.44
CA LEU A 310 25.67 -10.90 -38.88
C LEU A 310 25.14 -9.75 -39.72
N PRO A 311 23.80 -9.60 -39.84
CA PRO A 311 23.19 -8.46 -40.53
C PRO A 311 23.68 -7.11 -39.97
N GLU A 312 24.01 -6.16 -40.85
CA GLU A 312 24.51 -4.85 -40.43
C GLU A 312 23.54 -4.11 -39.45
N PRO A 313 22.22 -4.12 -39.66
CA PRO A 313 21.31 -3.49 -38.72
C PRO A 313 21.38 -4.08 -37.33
N PHE A 314 21.66 -5.38 -37.23
CA PHE A 314 21.78 -6.04 -35.94
C PHE A 314 23.11 -5.68 -35.25
N ARG A 315 24.22 -5.65 -36.01
CA ARG A 315 25.51 -5.17 -35.47
C ARG A 315 25.44 -3.73 -34.99
N GLU A 316 24.73 -2.88 -35.71
CA GLU A 316 24.49 -1.48 -35.30
C GLU A 316 23.70 -1.42 -33.98
N LYS A 317 22.68 -2.25 -33.81
CA LYS A 317 21.91 -2.36 -32.58
C LYS A 317 22.79 -2.82 -31.40
N CYS A 318 23.70 -3.75 -31.63
CA CYS A 318 24.67 -4.17 -30.61
C CYS A 318 25.63 -3.03 -30.25
N ARG A 319 26.09 -2.23 -31.22
CA ARG A 319 26.94 -1.06 -30.98
C ARG A 319 26.22 0.02 -30.18
N SER A 320 24.99 0.34 -30.54
CA SER A 320 24.18 1.33 -29.81
C SER A 320 23.95 0.92 -28.36
N PHE A 321 23.55 -0.35 -28.13
CA PHE A 321 23.43 -0.87 -26.77
C PHE A 321 24.75 -0.74 -26.00
N TRP A 322 25.87 -1.17 -26.62
CA TRP A 322 27.17 -1.20 -25.98
C TRP A 322 27.66 0.20 -25.57
N GLN A 323 27.47 1.19 -26.43
CA GLN A 323 27.83 2.58 -26.14
C GLN A 323 27.06 3.13 -24.94
N ILE A 324 25.73 2.98 -24.94
CA ILE A 324 24.89 3.40 -23.83
C ILE A 324 25.29 2.67 -22.55
N PHE A 325 25.48 1.36 -22.64
CA PHE A 325 25.83 0.53 -21.48
C PHE A 325 27.18 0.95 -20.87
N GLN A 326 28.21 1.17 -21.68
CA GLN A 326 29.53 1.59 -21.20
C GLN A 326 29.51 3.00 -20.59
N GLN A 327 28.75 3.92 -21.16
CA GLN A 327 28.52 5.24 -20.57
C GLN A 327 27.88 5.12 -19.19
N LEU A 328 26.73 4.47 -19.09
CA LEU A 328 26.02 4.30 -17.83
C LEU A 328 26.83 3.54 -16.78
N ARG A 329 27.66 2.59 -17.19
CA ARG A 329 28.57 1.88 -16.31
C ARG A 329 29.66 2.79 -15.76
N THR A 330 30.19 3.69 -16.55
CA THR A 330 31.14 4.72 -16.10
C THR A 330 30.46 5.67 -15.13
N ASP A 331 29.28 6.14 -15.46
CA ASP A 331 28.50 7.06 -14.64
C ASP A 331 28.09 6.44 -13.29
N SER A 332 27.83 5.12 -13.26
CA SER A 332 27.51 4.37 -12.04
C SER A 332 28.62 4.38 -10.99
N THR A 333 29.86 4.69 -11.37
CA THR A 333 30.98 4.81 -10.44
C THR A 333 31.11 6.19 -9.79
N THR A 334 30.46 7.19 -10.33
CA THR A 334 30.60 8.61 -9.94
C THR A 334 29.30 9.25 -9.49
N LEU A 335 28.16 8.87 -10.08
CA LEU A 335 26.86 9.46 -9.79
C LEU A 335 26.18 8.83 -8.58
N PRO A 336 25.46 9.62 -7.76
CA PRO A 336 24.53 9.11 -6.78
C PRO A 336 23.42 8.28 -7.46
N LEU A 337 22.84 7.31 -6.75
CA LEU A 337 21.83 6.40 -7.30
C LEU A 337 20.63 7.11 -7.93
N GLU A 338 20.19 8.21 -7.34
CA GLU A 338 19.06 8.98 -7.86
C GLU A 338 19.39 9.60 -9.24
N GLU A 339 20.57 10.18 -9.39
CA GLU A 339 21.04 10.77 -10.65
C GLU A 339 21.29 9.70 -11.70
N LEU A 340 21.88 8.56 -11.33
CA LEU A 340 22.06 7.43 -12.23
C LEU A 340 20.71 6.89 -12.76
N ILE A 341 19.68 6.82 -11.94
CA ILE A 341 18.34 6.39 -12.38
C ILE A 341 17.76 7.40 -13.39
N ARG A 342 17.94 8.68 -13.17
CA ARG A 342 17.52 9.73 -14.12
C ARG A 342 18.26 9.59 -15.45
N GLU A 343 19.58 9.39 -15.41
CA GLU A 343 20.41 9.20 -16.59
C GLU A 343 19.99 7.96 -17.39
N ILE A 344 19.64 6.85 -16.70
CA ILE A 344 19.08 5.66 -17.35
C ILE A 344 17.78 6.00 -18.09
N TYR A 345 16.89 6.79 -17.49
CA TYR A 345 15.62 7.17 -18.09
C TYR A 345 15.82 8.05 -19.34
N ASP A 346 16.69 9.03 -19.23
CA ASP A 346 16.94 10.02 -20.30
C ASP A 346 17.66 9.36 -21.49
N THR A 347 18.68 8.52 -21.22
CA THR A 347 19.49 7.87 -22.27
C THR A 347 18.72 6.75 -22.99
N THR A 348 17.80 6.05 -22.31
CA THR A 348 17.07 4.91 -22.88
C THR A 348 15.63 5.23 -23.30
N ASP A 349 15.15 6.47 -23.10
CA ASP A 349 13.75 6.89 -23.30
C ASP A 349 12.71 5.94 -22.64
N PHE A 350 13.11 5.33 -21.52
CA PHE A 350 12.34 4.24 -20.89
C PHE A 350 10.99 4.71 -20.36
N LEU A 351 10.89 5.94 -19.86
CA LEU A 351 9.64 6.49 -19.33
C LEU A 351 8.58 6.63 -20.43
N SER A 352 8.97 7.18 -21.60
CA SER A 352 8.07 7.32 -22.75
C SER A 352 7.59 5.95 -23.25
N CYS A 353 8.49 4.98 -23.36
CA CYS A 353 8.17 3.61 -23.76
C CYS A 353 7.23 2.90 -22.76
N SER A 354 7.37 3.14 -21.47
CA SER A 354 6.53 2.53 -20.41
C SER A 354 5.14 3.15 -20.36
N CYS A 355 5.01 4.47 -20.48
CA CYS A 355 3.73 5.19 -20.48
C CYS A 355 2.82 4.80 -21.63
N ILE A 356 3.35 4.62 -22.85
CA ILE A 356 2.57 4.26 -24.05
C ILE A 356 1.92 2.89 -23.89
N ARG A 357 2.56 1.91 -23.22
CA ARG A 357 1.99 0.58 -23.00
C ARG A 357 0.91 0.56 -21.93
N THR A 358 1.02 1.39 -20.91
CA THR A 358 0.00 1.50 -19.86
C THR A 358 -1.27 2.13 -20.41
N ALA A 359 -1.15 3.15 -21.28
CA ALA A 359 -2.28 3.77 -21.95
C ALA A 359 -3.03 2.80 -22.88
N ARG A 360 -2.35 1.89 -23.58
CA ARG A 360 -2.98 0.88 -24.47
C ARG A 360 -3.73 -0.22 -23.71
N LYS A 361 -3.42 -0.48 -22.44
CA LYS A 361 -4.16 -1.47 -21.62
C LYS A 361 -5.44 -0.91 -21.00
N ASN A 362 -5.58 0.41 -20.94
CA ASN A 362 -6.72 1.09 -20.32
C ASN A 362 -7.75 1.63 -21.34
N VAL A 363 -7.63 1.28 -22.62
CA VAL A 363 -8.67 1.55 -23.62
C VAL A 363 -9.62 0.33 -23.60
N PRO A 364 -10.87 0.48 -23.13
CA PRO A 364 -11.86 -0.59 -23.27
C PRO A 364 -12.19 -0.76 -24.76
N THR A 365 -11.99 -1.96 -25.27
CA THR A 365 -12.52 -2.42 -26.56
C THR A 365 -14.00 -2.74 -26.43
#